data_d37a49396d50e483bcc159c92dd505cf
#
_entry.id   d37a49396d50e483bcc159c92dd505cf
#
_cell.length_a   1.000
_cell.length_b   1.000
_cell.length_c   1.000
_cell.angle_alpha   90.00
_cell.angle_beta   90.00
_cell.angle_gamma   90.00
#
_symmetry.space_group_name_H-M   'P 1'
#
loop_
_entity.id
_entity.type
_entity.pdbx_description
1 polymer ?
#
loop_
_entity_poly.entity_id
_entity_poly.type
_entity_poly.pdbx_seq_one_letter_code
_entity_poly.pdbx_strand_id
1 'polypeptide(L)'
;VSIIVVDNLSKIYPVAIKQPGLKGTLTHFFRRSYREIKAVQDVSFKIQPGEVVGFLGGNGAGKTTTLKMLTGLIHPSAGEVKVADYVPFRRQPQFLHKMSLVMGQKQQLLWDLPALDSLRINAAVYNIPDRVFKQRLGELATMLDVSDKLHQPVRKLSLGERMKAELLAALLHHPQVLFLDEPTLGLDVNAQVAVREFLQQYNQRYGATILLTSHYMADITALCDRVLLIHQGQLIYDGLLDDLLDRFAPYRQVKVELAQALSPDVLADFGEVESIQGQEVRLLVPREKLTATISRILAQLQVQDLNVSDPPVEEIVGRLFQTGKAD
;
A
#
# COMPACT_ATOMS: atom_id res chain seq x y z
N VAL A 1 14.76 19.52 -6.25
CA VAL A 1 14.02 19.86 -5.00
C VAL A 1 13.01 18.77 -4.76
N SER A 2 13.01 18.17 -3.57
CA SER A 2 12.10 17.09 -3.22
C SER A 2 10.65 17.57 -3.20
N ILE A 3 9.72 16.77 -3.73
CA ILE A 3 8.29 17.10 -3.78
C ILE A 3 7.59 16.78 -2.46
N ILE A 4 8.08 15.78 -1.71
CA ILE A 4 7.64 15.48 -0.34
C ILE A 4 8.86 15.61 0.56
N VAL A 5 8.70 16.37 1.65
CA VAL A 5 9.72 16.55 2.69
C VAL A 5 9.04 16.33 4.04
N VAL A 6 9.56 15.38 4.78
CA VAL A 6 9.10 15.02 6.13
C VAL A 6 10.29 15.13 7.08
N ASP A 7 10.13 15.88 8.15
CA ASP A 7 11.18 16.12 9.13
C ASP A 7 10.67 15.92 10.55
N ASN A 8 11.20 14.92 11.25
CA ASN A 8 10.88 14.54 12.63
C ASN A 8 9.37 14.43 12.93
N LEU A 9 8.62 13.91 11.94
CA LEU A 9 7.16 13.86 11.98
C LEU A 9 6.69 12.88 13.05
N SER A 10 5.83 13.37 13.96
CA SER A 10 5.29 12.56 15.05
C SER A 10 3.79 12.73 15.20
N LYS A 11 3.09 11.65 15.59
CA LYS A 11 1.66 11.65 15.93
C LYS A 11 1.39 10.85 17.18
N ILE A 12 0.86 11.53 18.19
CA ILE A 12 0.46 10.96 19.48
C ILE A 12 -1.05 11.11 19.62
N TYR A 13 -1.74 10.02 19.95
CA TYR A 13 -3.16 10.01 20.27
C TYR A 13 -3.39 9.80 21.77
N PRO A 14 -4.00 10.76 22.48
CA PRO A 14 -4.44 10.55 23.84
C PRO A 14 -5.70 9.66 23.84
N VAL A 15 -5.60 8.45 24.35
CA VAL A 15 -6.71 7.50 24.52
C VAL A 15 -7.14 7.46 25.95
N ALA A 16 -8.42 7.78 26.23
CA ALA A 16 -8.96 7.76 27.59
C ALA A 16 -9.04 6.32 28.10
N ILE A 17 -8.46 6.08 29.28
CA ILE A 17 -8.55 4.78 29.98
C ILE A 17 -9.86 4.77 30.77
N LYS A 18 -10.82 3.92 30.35
CA LYS A 18 -12.04 3.65 31.11
C LYS A 18 -11.80 2.47 32.05
N GLN A 19 -11.93 2.70 33.37
CA GLN A 19 -11.99 1.60 34.31
C GLN A 19 -13.39 0.97 34.28
N PRO A 20 -13.52 -0.37 34.29
CA PRO A 20 -14.82 -1.03 34.29
C PRO A 20 -15.56 -0.80 35.63
N GLY A 21 -16.90 -0.68 35.54
CA GLY A 21 -17.79 -0.54 36.70
C GLY A 21 -18.31 0.87 36.94
N LEU A 22 -19.41 0.97 37.76
CA LEU A 22 -20.08 2.24 38.05
C LEU A 22 -19.17 3.26 38.76
N LYS A 23 -18.29 2.79 39.66
CA LYS A 23 -17.30 3.64 40.34
C LYS A 23 -16.26 4.19 39.34
N GLY A 24 -15.87 3.38 38.33
CA GLY A 24 -14.95 3.81 37.27
C GLY A 24 -15.57 4.88 36.37
N THR A 25 -16.86 4.82 36.12
CA THR A 25 -17.59 5.82 35.34
C THR A 25 -17.67 7.17 36.05
N LEU A 26 -17.93 7.19 37.38
CA LEU A 26 -17.96 8.41 38.17
C LEU A 26 -16.58 9.07 38.29
N THR A 27 -15.54 8.27 38.55
CA THR A 27 -14.16 8.78 38.62
C THR A 27 -13.69 9.31 37.27
N HIS A 28 -14.11 8.70 36.16
CA HIS A 28 -13.76 9.14 34.81
C HIS A 28 -14.40 10.51 34.46
N PHE A 29 -15.57 10.85 35.06
CA PHE A 29 -16.21 12.15 34.87
C PHE A 29 -15.42 13.30 35.53
N PHE A 30 -14.77 13.05 36.67
CA PHE A 30 -14.01 14.04 37.42
C PHE A 30 -12.49 14.03 37.15
N ARG A 31 -11.92 12.87 36.76
CA ARG A 31 -10.48 12.71 36.50
C ARG A 31 -10.25 11.74 35.34
N ARG A 32 -10.13 12.28 34.11
CA ARG A 32 -9.80 11.48 32.92
C ARG A 32 -8.32 11.16 32.92
N SER A 33 -7.96 9.88 33.02
CA SER A 33 -6.61 9.41 32.75
C SER A 33 -6.49 9.06 31.28
N TYR A 34 -5.40 9.50 30.63
CA TYR A 34 -5.13 9.23 29.23
C TYR A 34 -3.89 8.36 29.11
N ARG A 35 -3.94 7.40 28.20
CA ARG A 35 -2.76 6.69 27.70
C ARG A 35 -2.39 7.31 26.36
N GLU A 36 -1.13 7.64 26.18
CA GLU A 36 -0.60 8.11 24.91
C GLU A 36 -0.28 6.91 24.01
N ILE A 37 -0.85 6.92 22.81
CA ILE A 37 -0.48 5.99 21.73
C ILE A 37 0.36 6.77 20.73
N LYS A 38 1.65 6.44 20.65
CA LYS A 38 2.59 7.00 19.70
C LYS A 38 2.44 6.27 18.39
N ALA A 39 1.58 6.79 17.50
CA ALA A 39 1.27 6.16 16.22
C ALA A 39 2.36 6.38 15.16
N VAL A 40 3.07 7.53 15.25
CA VAL A 40 4.23 7.86 14.40
C VAL A 40 5.22 8.60 15.31
N GLN A 41 6.52 8.29 15.20
CA GLN A 41 7.58 8.78 16.07
C GLN A 41 8.80 9.17 15.23
N ASP A 42 9.10 10.47 15.19
CA ASP A 42 10.30 11.08 14.61
C ASP A 42 10.67 10.58 13.20
N VAL A 43 9.66 10.39 12.36
CA VAL A 43 9.82 9.91 10.98
C VAL A 43 10.33 11.03 10.10
N SER A 44 11.44 10.78 9.37
CA SER A 44 12.03 11.73 8.43
C SER A 44 12.37 11.04 7.11
N PHE A 45 11.93 11.59 5.98
CA PHE A 45 12.27 11.15 4.63
C PHE A 45 12.00 12.23 3.59
N LYS A 46 12.53 12.02 2.38
CA LYS A 46 12.30 12.92 1.23
C LYS A 46 11.99 12.09 0.00
N ILE A 47 11.04 12.54 -0.84
CA ILE A 47 10.70 11.90 -2.12
C ILE A 47 10.90 12.93 -3.23
N GLN A 48 11.53 12.49 -4.33
CA GLN A 48 11.77 13.32 -5.50
C GLN A 48 10.55 13.34 -6.43
N PRO A 49 10.39 14.36 -7.29
CA PRO A 49 9.35 14.37 -8.31
C PRO A 49 9.44 13.14 -9.23
N GLY A 50 8.31 12.51 -9.51
CA GLY A 50 8.21 11.36 -10.41
C GLY A 50 8.58 10.01 -9.78
N GLU A 51 9.10 9.97 -8.54
CA GLU A 51 9.37 8.70 -7.86
C GLU A 51 8.08 7.93 -7.54
N VAL A 52 8.13 6.61 -7.67
CA VAL A 52 7.15 5.68 -7.12
C VAL A 52 7.76 4.98 -5.93
N VAL A 53 7.24 5.27 -4.74
CA VAL A 53 7.81 4.80 -3.48
C VAL A 53 6.82 3.92 -2.75
N GLY A 54 7.26 2.72 -2.35
CA GLY A 54 6.50 1.81 -1.50
C GLY A 54 6.62 2.20 -0.03
N PHE A 55 5.49 2.28 0.68
CA PHE A 55 5.48 2.53 2.12
C PHE A 55 5.03 1.28 2.87
N LEU A 56 5.98 0.51 3.33
CA LEU A 56 5.83 -0.83 3.88
C LEU A 56 5.75 -0.83 5.40
N GLY A 57 5.18 -1.89 5.96
CA GLY A 57 5.10 -2.12 7.40
C GLY A 57 3.86 -2.94 7.78
N GLY A 58 3.88 -3.57 8.93
CA GLY A 58 2.76 -4.37 9.44
C GLY A 58 1.51 -3.53 9.76
N ASN A 59 0.44 -4.24 10.14
CA ASN A 59 -0.79 -3.59 10.60
C ASN A 59 -0.52 -2.77 11.86
N GLY A 60 -1.02 -1.53 11.88
CA GLY A 60 -0.79 -0.61 13.00
C GLY A 60 0.60 0.02 13.05
N ALA A 61 1.48 -0.22 12.07
CA ALA A 61 2.83 0.35 12.03
C ALA A 61 2.87 1.88 11.89
N GLY A 62 1.77 2.53 11.48
CA GLY A 62 1.69 3.99 11.31
C GLY A 62 1.50 4.46 9.87
N LYS A 63 1.45 3.56 8.87
CA LYS A 63 1.33 3.89 7.42
C LYS A 63 0.18 4.86 7.12
N THR A 64 -1.05 4.44 7.36
CA THR A 64 -2.25 5.25 7.11
C THR A 64 -2.25 6.56 7.91
N THR A 65 -1.70 6.56 9.14
CA THR A 65 -1.57 7.78 9.95
C THR A 65 -0.62 8.76 9.28
N THR A 66 0.52 8.28 8.79
CA THR A 66 1.49 9.10 8.04
C THR A 66 0.86 9.66 6.78
N LEU A 67 0.21 8.83 5.94
CA LEU A 67 -0.49 9.30 4.73
C LEU A 67 -1.54 10.38 5.05
N LYS A 68 -2.30 10.22 6.13
CA LYS A 68 -3.28 11.24 6.57
C LYS A 68 -2.62 12.57 6.99
N MET A 69 -1.41 12.55 7.55
CA MET A 69 -0.67 13.77 7.84
C MET A 69 -0.13 14.42 6.56
N LEU A 70 0.40 13.62 5.62
CA LEU A 70 0.88 14.11 4.32
C LEU A 70 -0.23 14.71 3.45
N THR A 71 -1.48 14.28 3.64
CA THR A 71 -2.65 14.77 2.92
C THR A 71 -3.42 15.87 3.66
N GLY A 72 -2.97 16.24 4.86
CA GLY A 72 -3.61 17.28 5.68
C GLY A 72 -4.95 16.88 6.29
N LEU A 73 -5.25 15.57 6.37
CA LEU A 73 -6.44 15.04 7.06
C LEU A 73 -6.24 14.99 8.57
N ILE A 74 -4.99 14.88 9.03
CA ILE A 74 -4.62 14.85 10.45
C ILE A 74 -3.48 15.83 10.66
N HIS A 75 -3.56 16.60 11.77
CA HIS A 75 -2.47 17.47 12.18
C HIS A 75 -1.39 16.66 12.91
N PRO A 76 -0.10 16.85 12.59
CA PRO A 76 1.01 16.29 13.35
C PRO A 76 0.99 16.74 14.81
N SER A 77 1.52 15.92 15.71
CA SER A 77 1.78 16.33 17.10
C SER A 77 3.11 17.06 17.24
N ALA A 78 4.10 16.73 16.38
CA ALA A 78 5.39 17.38 16.28
C ALA A 78 5.99 17.16 14.87
N GLY A 79 7.05 17.89 14.54
CA GLY A 79 7.74 17.82 13.27
C GLY A 79 7.09 18.64 12.17
N GLU A 80 7.72 18.63 11.01
CA GLU A 80 7.29 19.39 9.83
C GLU A 80 7.05 18.49 8.64
N VAL A 81 6.09 18.90 7.79
CA VAL A 81 5.80 18.22 6.52
C VAL A 81 5.48 19.25 5.43
N LYS A 82 6.07 19.04 4.25
CA LYS A 82 5.78 19.78 3.03
C LYS A 82 5.50 18.79 1.90
N VAL A 83 4.45 19.07 1.13
CA VAL A 83 4.07 18.32 -0.07
C VAL A 83 3.80 19.32 -1.17
N ALA A 84 4.50 19.20 -2.31
CA ALA A 84 4.43 20.11 -3.43
C ALA A 84 4.60 21.58 -3.00
N ASP A 85 5.53 21.86 -2.07
CA ASP A 85 5.85 23.15 -1.44
C ASP A 85 4.81 23.70 -0.47
N TYR A 86 3.74 22.94 -0.17
CA TYR A 86 2.68 23.37 0.76
C TYR A 86 2.77 22.60 2.08
N VAL A 87 2.27 23.25 3.14
CA VAL A 87 2.02 22.62 4.44
C VAL A 87 0.63 21.97 4.41
N PRO A 88 0.50 20.63 4.39
CA PRO A 88 -0.75 19.94 4.07
C PRO A 88 -1.93 20.31 4.96
N PHE A 89 -1.74 20.45 6.28
CA PHE A 89 -2.84 20.72 7.21
C PHE A 89 -3.43 22.14 7.07
N ARG A 90 -2.77 23.06 6.35
CA ARG A 90 -3.35 24.36 5.99
C ARG A 90 -4.44 24.22 4.93
N ARG A 91 -4.53 23.08 4.25
CA ARG A 91 -5.55 22.72 3.26
C ARG A 91 -5.83 23.81 2.22
N GLN A 92 -4.76 24.48 1.78
CA GLN A 92 -4.88 25.53 0.75
C GLN A 92 -5.45 24.91 -0.54
N PRO A 93 -6.36 25.59 -1.26
CA PRO A 93 -6.95 25.08 -2.50
C PRO A 93 -5.88 24.64 -3.52
N GLN A 94 -4.81 25.41 -3.66
CA GLN A 94 -3.70 25.11 -4.55
C GLN A 94 -3.00 23.79 -4.21
N PHE A 95 -2.88 23.46 -2.92
CA PHE A 95 -2.37 22.18 -2.45
C PHE A 95 -3.31 21.04 -2.83
N LEU A 96 -4.61 21.21 -2.57
CA LEU A 96 -5.62 20.19 -2.85
C LEU A 96 -5.72 19.85 -4.34
N HIS A 97 -5.44 20.81 -5.24
CA HIS A 97 -5.33 20.58 -6.68
C HIS A 97 -4.07 19.82 -7.09
N LYS A 98 -3.01 19.79 -6.27
CA LYS A 98 -1.75 19.14 -6.60
C LYS A 98 -1.63 17.71 -6.08
N MET A 99 -2.54 17.28 -5.22
CA MET A 99 -2.48 15.97 -4.60
C MET A 99 -3.80 15.23 -4.74
N SER A 100 -3.73 13.91 -4.68
CA SER A 100 -4.88 13.05 -4.51
C SER A 100 -4.60 11.94 -3.50
N LEU A 101 -5.64 11.45 -2.84
CA LEU A 101 -5.59 10.32 -1.91
C LEU A 101 -6.67 9.31 -2.28
N VAL A 102 -6.26 8.09 -2.57
CA VAL A 102 -7.15 6.94 -2.75
C VAL A 102 -6.95 6.00 -1.57
N MET A 103 -8.04 5.61 -0.93
CA MET A 103 -8.06 4.62 0.14
C MET A 103 -8.89 3.42 -0.31
N GLY A 104 -8.30 2.24 -0.41
CA GLY A 104 -8.97 1.03 -0.91
C GLY A 104 -10.27 0.67 -0.19
N GLN A 105 -10.39 1.06 1.08
CA GLN A 105 -11.59 0.82 1.89
C GLN A 105 -12.58 1.99 1.95
N LYS A 106 -12.28 3.14 1.34
CA LYS A 106 -13.14 4.33 1.35
C LYS A 106 -13.54 4.71 -0.05
N GLN A 107 -14.83 5.00 -0.20
CA GLN A 107 -15.43 5.37 -1.47
C GLN A 107 -15.48 6.89 -1.59
N GLN A 108 -15.13 7.40 -2.77
CA GLN A 108 -15.28 8.80 -3.17
C GLN A 108 -16.48 8.96 -4.12
N LEU A 109 -16.84 7.89 -4.83
CA LEU A 109 -17.94 7.87 -5.78
C LEU A 109 -19.27 7.71 -5.07
N LEU A 110 -20.32 8.34 -5.59
CA LEU A 110 -21.67 8.28 -5.06
C LEU A 110 -22.31 6.95 -5.43
N TRP A 111 -22.64 6.15 -4.40
CA TRP A 111 -23.03 4.74 -4.50
C TRP A 111 -24.21 4.45 -5.43
N ASP A 112 -25.23 5.30 -5.38
CA ASP A 112 -26.48 5.12 -6.14
C ASP A 112 -26.48 5.77 -7.51
N LEU A 113 -25.45 6.58 -7.83
CA LEU A 113 -25.34 7.28 -9.12
C LEU A 113 -24.42 6.52 -10.10
N PRO A 114 -24.60 6.73 -11.39
CA PRO A 114 -23.59 6.34 -12.40
C PRO A 114 -22.22 6.91 -12.03
N ALA A 115 -21.15 6.11 -12.27
CA ALA A 115 -19.79 6.57 -12.03
C ALA A 115 -19.50 7.89 -12.74
N LEU A 116 -19.96 8.05 -13.98
CA LEU A 116 -19.82 9.27 -14.79
C LEU A 116 -20.37 10.52 -14.08
N ASP A 117 -21.48 10.42 -13.36
CA ASP A 117 -22.07 11.58 -12.67
C ASP A 117 -21.23 12.01 -11.48
N SER A 118 -20.67 11.05 -10.73
CA SER A 118 -19.68 11.33 -9.68
C SER A 118 -18.41 11.99 -10.26
N LEU A 119 -17.95 11.54 -11.42
CA LEU A 119 -16.80 12.14 -12.09
C LEU A 119 -17.08 13.58 -12.58
N ARG A 120 -18.29 13.88 -13.04
CA ARG A 120 -18.72 15.24 -13.37
C ARG A 120 -18.74 16.16 -12.16
N ILE A 121 -19.21 15.65 -11.02
CA ILE A 121 -19.18 16.40 -9.75
C ILE A 121 -17.73 16.71 -9.37
N ASN A 122 -16.82 15.73 -9.45
CA ASN A 122 -15.39 15.95 -9.21
C ASN A 122 -14.82 16.99 -10.18
N ALA A 123 -15.15 16.91 -11.46
CA ALA A 123 -14.71 17.90 -12.45
C ALA A 123 -15.16 19.31 -12.09
N ALA A 124 -16.40 19.47 -11.59
CA ALA A 124 -16.92 20.77 -11.13
C ALA A 124 -16.17 21.26 -9.87
N VAL A 125 -15.91 20.38 -8.89
CA VAL A 125 -15.16 20.70 -7.67
C VAL A 125 -13.74 21.19 -7.99
N TYR A 126 -13.07 20.57 -8.97
CA TYR A 126 -11.73 20.94 -9.41
C TYR A 126 -11.71 21.99 -10.52
N ASN A 127 -12.88 22.59 -10.87
CA ASN A 127 -13.01 23.58 -11.94
C ASN A 127 -12.40 23.13 -13.28
N ILE A 128 -12.60 21.87 -13.65
CA ILE A 128 -12.10 21.31 -14.92
C ILE A 128 -13.06 21.71 -16.05
N PRO A 129 -12.60 22.44 -17.08
CA PRO A 129 -13.45 22.77 -18.23
C PRO A 129 -14.00 21.53 -18.92
N ASP A 130 -15.23 21.58 -19.44
CA ASP A 130 -15.92 20.41 -20.03
C ASP A 130 -15.14 19.74 -21.17
N ARG A 131 -14.48 20.54 -22.03
CA ARG A 131 -13.59 20.00 -23.07
C ARG A 131 -12.44 19.20 -22.51
N VAL A 132 -11.80 19.68 -21.45
CA VAL A 132 -10.66 19.02 -20.78
C VAL A 132 -11.15 17.78 -20.05
N PHE A 133 -12.31 17.88 -19.39
CA PHE A 133 -12.96 16.74 -18.72
C PHE A 133 -13.19 15.58 -19.71
N LYS A 134 -13.85 15.85 -20.85
CA LYS A 134 -14.13 14.82 -21.86
C LYS A 134 -12.85 14.17 -22.40
N GLN A 135 -11.83 14.96 -22.66
CA GLN A 135 -10.54 14.48 -23.13
C GLN A 135 -9.88 13.55 -22.09
N ARG A 136 -9.72 14.02 -20.85
CA ARG A 136 -9.08 13.26 -19.78
C ARG A 136 -9.88 12.01 -19.39
N LEU A 137 -11.21 12.14 -19.36
CA LEU A 137 -12.11 11.02 -19.10
C LEU A 137 -11.91 9.93 -20.14
N GLY A 138 -11.94 10.25 -21.44
CA GLY A 138 -11.75 9.27 -22.50
C GLY A 138 -10.40 8.59 -22.41
N GLU A 139 -9.34 9.36 -22.17
CA GLU A 139 -7.98 8.84 -22.05
C GLU A 139 -7.81 7.90 -20.85
N LEU A 140 -8.15 8.35 -19.65
CA LEU A 140 -8.01 7.56 -18.42
C LEU A 140 -8.96 6.36 -18.39
N ALA A 141 -10.19 6.49 -18.88
CA ALA A 141 -11.15 5.38 -18.94
C ALA A 141 -10.69 4.28 -19.90
N THR A 142 -10.03 4.66 -21.00
CA THR A 142 -9.43 3.70 -21.94
C THR A 142 -8.24 2.99 -21.30
N MET A 143 -7.34 3.72 -20.63
CA MET A 143 -6.18 3.13 -19.94
C MET A 143 -6.60 2.15 -18.83
N LEU A 144 -7.71 2.42 -18.13
CA LEU A 144 -8.26 1.58 -17.06
C LEU A 144 -9.17 0.48 -17.57
N ASP A 145 -9.51 0.46 -18.86
CA ASP A 145 -10.50 -0.46 -19.45
C ASP A 145 -11.81 -0.47 -18.63
N VAL A 146 -12.44 0.74 -18.50
CA VAL A 146 -13.66 0.92 -17.72
C VAL A 146 -14.72 1.78 -18.43
N SER A 147 -14.48 2.12 -19.70
CA SER A 147 -15.32 3.05 -20.48
C SER A 147 -16.78 2.63 -20.57
N ASP A 148 -17.06 1.34 -20.77
CA ASP A 148 -18.39 0.75 -20.87
C ASP A 148 -19.16 0.68 -19.53
N LYS A 149 -18.45 0.85 -18.41
CA LYS A 149 -18.99 0.76 -17.04
C LYS A 149 -19.40 2.13 -16.47
N LEU A 150 -18.94 3.23 -17.06
CA LEU A 150 -19.14 4.57 -16.50
C LEU A 150 -20.61 4.99 -16.35
N HIS A 151 -21.49 4.43 -17.17
CA HIS A 151 -22.95 4.69 -17.15
C HIS A 151 -23.72 3.83 -16.14
N GLN A 152 -23.06 2.88 -15.50
CA GLN A 152 -23.68 2.03 -14.48
C GLN A 152 -23.59 2.67 -13.08
N PRO A 153 -24.62 2.52 -12.23
CA PRO A 153 -24.53 2.90 -10.84
C PRO A 153 -23.35 2.21 -10.14
N VAL A 154 -22.61 2.96 -9.32
CA VAL A 154 -21.40 2.47 -8.62
C VAL A 154 -21.65 1.17 -7.86
N ARG A 155 -22.83 1.03 -7.24
CA ARG A 155 -23.24 -0.20 -6.52
C ARG A 155 -23.31 -1.47 -7.37
N LYS A 156 -23.41 -1.34 -8.71
CA LYS A 156 -23.47 -2.48 -9.64
C LYS A 156 -22.10 -2.87 -10.19
N LEU A 157 -21.09 -2.07 -9.93
CA LEU A 157 -19.71 -2.37 -10.34
C LEU A 157 -19.12 -3.45 -9.42
N SER A 158 -18.34 -4.35 -9.99
CA SER A 158 -17.46 -5.24 -9.23
C SER A 158 -16.46 -4.41 -8.39
N LEU A 159 -15.80 -5.04 -7.44
CA LEU A 159 -14.80 -4.34 -6.61
C LEU A 159 -13.65 -3.79 -7.47
N GLY A 160 -13.18 -4.56 -8.47
CA GLY A 160 -12.14 -4.12 -9.40
C GLY A 160 -12.59 -2.97 -10.30
N GLU A 161 -13.79 -3.06 -10.92
CA GLU A 161 -14.36 -1.97 -11.73
C GLU A 161 -14.56 -0.70 -10.91
N ARG A 162 -15.01 -0.85 -9.66
CA ARG A 162 -15.16 0.28 -8.74
C ARG A 162 -13.82 0.93 -8.42
N MET A 163 -12.77 0.14 -8.11
CA MET A 163 -11.44 0.68 -7.85
C MET A 163 -10.88 1.42 -9.06
N LYS A 164 -11.08 0.90 -10.28
CA LYS A 164 -10.72 1.59 -11.52
C LYS A 164 -11.44 2.94 -11.64
N ALA A 165 -12.73 3.00 -11.33
CA ALA A 165 -13.50 4.24 -11.35
C ALA A 165 -13.08 5.23 -10.23
N GLU A 166 -12.70 4.74 -9.04
CA GLU A 166 -12.11 5.55 -7.95
C GLU A 166 -10.76 6.17 -8.36
N LEU A 167 -9.88 5.38 -9.00
CA LEU A 167 -8.62 5.89 -9.54
C LEU A 167 -8.86 6.94 -10.63
N LEU A 168 -9.82 6.72 -11.51
CA LEU A 168 -10.20 7.70 -12.53
C LEU A 168 -10.64 9.02 -11.87
N ALA A 169 -11.50 8.97 -10.84
CA ALA A 169 -11.94 10.13 -10.09
C ALA A 169 -10.75 10.89 -9.44
N ALA A 170 -9.83 10.14 -8.84
CA ALA A 170 -8.66 10.67 -8.17
C ALA A 170 -7.66 11.36 -9.12
N LEU A 171 -7.64 10.96 -10.40
CA LEU A 171 -6.65 11.40 -11.37
C LEU A 171 -7.16 12.44 -12.38
N LEU A 172 -8.45 12.71 -12.39
CA LEU A 172 -9.10 13.58 -13.38
C LEU A 172 -8.54 15.01 -13.40
N HIS A 173 -8.09 15.51 -12.24
CA HIS A 173 -7.50 16.85 -12.11
C HIS A 173 -5.97 16.87 -12.34
N HIS A 174 -5.35 15.72 -12.66
CA HIS A 174 -3.91 15.54 -12.89
C HIS A 174 -3.04 15.99 -11.70
N PRO A 175 -3.17 15.32 -10.55
CA PRO A 175 -2.35 15.64 -9.39
C PRO A 175 -0.86 15.39 -9.65
N GLN A 176 -0.01 16.19 -9.02
CA GLN A 176 1.45 15.98 -9.03
C GLN A 176 1.88 14.87 -8.08
N VAL A 177 1.10 14.66 -7.00
CA VAL A 177 1.36 13.64 -5.96
C VAL A 177 0.11 12.79 -5.76
N LEU A 178 0.28 11.49 -5.85
CA LEU A 178 -0.77 10.51 -5.60
C LEU A 178 -0.41 9.66 -4.38
N PHE A 179 -1.28 9.68 -3.39
CA PHE A 179 -1.22 8.82 -2.21
C PHE A 179 -2.21 7.68 -2.37
N LEU A 180 -1.72 6.44 -2.27
CA LEU A 180 -2.52 5.23 -2.41
C LEU A 180 -2.42 4.40 -1.13
N ASP A 181 -3.53 4.24 -0.41
CA ASP A 181 -3.59 3.42 0.79
C ASP A 181 -4.29 2.10 0.45
N GLU A 182 -3.49 1.07 0.19
CA GLU A 182 -3.91 -0.29 -0.16
C GLU A 182 -4.86 -0.37 -1.38
N PRO A 183 -4.47 0.15 -2.56
CA PRO A 183 -5.37 0.30 -3.70
C PRO A 183 -5.80 -1.04 -4.32
N THR A 184 -5.09 -2.13 -4.05
CA THR A 184 -5.36 -3.47 -4.61
C THR A 184 -6.00 -4.43 -3.61
N LEU A 185 -6.26 -3.95 -2.37
CA LEU A 185 -6.80 -4.79 -1.30
C LEU A 185 -8.18 -5.36 -1.67
N GLY A 186 -8.28 -6.70 -1.61
CA GLY A 186 -9.52 -7.43 -1.87
C GLY A 186 -9.89 -7.56 -3.36
N LEU A 187 -9.06 -7.07 -4.27
CA LEU A 187 -9.24 -7.27 -5.71
C LEU A 187 -8.83 -8.68 -6.12
N ASP A 188 -9.47 -9.21 -7.16
CA ASP A 188 -8.98 -10.41 -7.85
C ASP A 188 -7.66 -10.14 -8.58
N VAL A 189 -6.96 -11.23 -8.96
CA VAL A 189 -5.62 -11.16 -9.56
C VAL A 189 -5.59 -10.32 -10.83
N ASN A 190 -6.62 -10.43 -11.69
CA ASN A 190 -6.68 -9.68 -12.94
C ASN A 190 -6.86 -8.18 -12.68
N ALA A 191 -7.72 -7.82 -11.74
CA ALA A 191 -7.93 -6.44 -11.34
C ALA A 191 -6.67 -5.84 -10.68
N GLN A 192 -5.94 -6.61 -9.86
CA GLN A 192 -4.66 -6.18 -9.30
C GLN A 192 -3.62 -5.90 -10.38
N VAL A 193 -3.48 -6.80 -11.38
CA VAL A 193 -2.57 -6.60 -12.51
C VAL A 193 -2.93 -5.34 -13.29
N ALA A 194 -4.20 -5.17 -13.63
CA ALA A 194 -4.68 -4.01 -14.37
C ALA A 194 -4.42 -2.68 -13.64
N VAL A 195 -4.60 -2.65 -12.31
CA VAL A 195 -4.30 -1.46 -11.48
C VAL A 195 -2.81 -1.17 -11.47
N ARG A 196 -1.94 -2.18 -11.34
CA ARG A 196 -0.47 -2.01 -11.38
C ARG A 196 -0.01 -1.45 -12.71
N GLU A 197 -0.42 -2.07 -13.82
CA GLU A 197 -0.07 -1.63 -15.17
C GLU A 197 -0.52 -0.19 -15.43
N PHE A 198 -1.74 0.14 -15.00
CA PHE A 198 -2.26 1.49 -15.11
C PHE A 198 -1.42 2.51 -14.33
N LEU A 199 -1.08 2.22 -13.07
CA LEU A 199 -0.28 3.13 -12.23
C LEU A 199 1.13 3.34 -12.80
N GLN A 200 1.74 2.29 -13.33
CA GLN A 200 3.04 2.36 -14.01
C GLN A 200 2.96 3.25 -15.27
N GLN A 201 1.99 3.00 -16.14
CA GLN A 201 1.77 3.82 -17.34
C GLN A 201 1.45 5.28 -16.99
N TYR A 202 0.64 5.50 -15.95
CA TYR A 202 0.29 6.85 -15.50
C TYR A 202 1.53 7.61 -15.00
N ASN A 203 2.36 6.98 -14.17
CA ASN A 203 3.61 7.58 -13.70
C ASN A 203 4.55 7.90 -14.88
N GLN A 204 4.78 6.95 -15.79
CA GLN A 204 5.64 7.13 -16.96
C GLN A 204 5.15 8.28 -17.88
N ARG A 205 3.83 8.39 -18.06
CA ARG A 205 3.25 9.36 -19.00
C ARG A 205 3.17 10.77 -18.43
N TYR A 206 2.83 10.89 -17.14
CA TYR A 206 2.55 12.19 -16.51
C TYR A 206 3.61 12.64 -15.49
N GLY A 207 4.57 11.78 -15.18
CA GLY A 207 5.60 12.08 -14.17
C GLY A 207 5.04 12.28 -12.76
N ALA A 208 3.86 11.72 -12.46
CA ALA A 208 3.24 11.86 -11.15
C ALA A 208 4.05 11.10 -10.08
N THR A 209 4.29 11.74 -8.95
CA THR A 209 4.92 11.10 -7.78
C THR A 209 3.90 10.23 -7.07
N ILE A 210 4.24 8.99 -6.77
CA ILE A 210 3.32 8.05 -6.12
C ILE A 210 3.93 7.55 -4.82
N LEU A 211 3.19 7.68 -3.73
CA LEU A 211 3.48 7.01 -2.45
C LEU A 211 2.36 6.02 -2.18
N LEU A 212 2.68 4.72 -2.24
CA LEU A 212 1.68 3.67 -2.07
C LEU A 212 1.98 2.77 -0.88
N THR A 213 0.93 2.38 -0.16
CA THR A 213 0.99 1.26 0.79
C THR A 213 0.40 0.02 0.14
N SER A 214 0.98 -1.13 0.40
CA SER A 214 0.40 -2.42 0.04
C SER A 214 0.83 -3.50 1.03
N HIS A 215 -0.04 -4.49 1.21
CA HIS A 215 0.27 -5.77 1.86
C HIS A 215 0.78 -6.82 0.88
N TYR A 216 0.62 -6.57 -0.43
CA TYR A 216 1.06 -7.49 -1.47
C TYR A 216 2.44 -7.08 -1.99
N MET A 217 3.45 -7.94 -1.76
CA MET A 217 4.79 -7.69 -2.30
C MET A 217 4.79 -7.54 -3.83
N ALA A 218 3.88 -8.25 -4.52
CA ALA A 218 3.73 -8.14 -5.96
C ALA A 218 3.40 -6.71 -6.45
N ASP A 219 2.70 -5.89 -5.65
CA ASP A 219 2.45 -4.49 -6.00
C ASP A 219 3.73 -3.66 -5.86
N ILE A 220 4.47 -3.93 -4.80
CA ILE A 220 5.70 -3.20 -4.48
C ILE A 220 6.79 -3.52 -5.50
N THR A 221 7.01 -4.81 -5.80
CA THR A 221 8.02 -5.25 -6.78
C THR A 221 7.69 -4.83 -8.21
N ALA A 222 6.40 -4.66 -8.54
CA ALA A 222 6.01 -4.23 -9.88
C ALA A 222 6.08 -2.70 -10.08
N LEU A 223 5.98 -1.91 -9.00
CA LEU A 223 5.80 -0.46 -9.11
C LEU A 223 6.94 0.37 -8.52
N CYS A 224 7.68 -0.17 -7.54
CA CYS A 224 8.57 0.63 -6.70
C CYS A 224 10.02 0.15 -6.79
N ASP A 225 10.94 1.04 -7.14
CA ASP A 225 12.38 0.80 -7.00
C ASP A 225 12.87 1.11 -5.59
N ARG A 226 12.18 2.00 -4.86
CA ARG A 226 12.52 2.46 -3.51
C ARG A 226 11.38 2.21 -2.53
N VAL A 227 11.74 1.85 -1.32
CA VAL A 227 10.79 1.58 -0.24
C VAL A 227 11.17 2.28 1.06
N LEU A 228 10.14 2.69 1.78
CA LEU A 228 10.20 3.17 3.16
C LEU A 228 9.57 2.09 4.04
N LEU A 229 10.30 1.57 5.02
CA LEU A 229 9.78 0.56 5.95
C LEU A 229 9.53 1.17 7.31
N ILE A 230 8.29 1.15 7.77
CA ILE A 230 7.88 1.66 9.08
C ILE A 230 7.47 0.52 10.02
N HIS A 231 7.95 0.58 11.26
CA HIS A 231 7.56 -0.34 12.32
C HIS A 231 7.33 0.40 13.63
N GLN A 232 6.23 0.09 14.32
CA GLN A 232 5.84 0.73 15.59
C GLN A 232 5.95 2.26 15.56
N GLY A 233 5.61 2.86 14.42
CA GLY A 233 5.65 4.30 14.22
C GLY A 233 7.01 4.87 13.84
N GLN A 234 8.07 4.09 13.74
CA GLN A 234 9.42 4.53 13.39
C GLN A 234 9.82 4.06 12.00
N LEU A 235 10.52 4.92 11.26
CA LEU A 235 11.11 4.54 9.97
C LEU A 235 12.39 3.74 10.26
N ILE A 236 12.43 2.50 9.77
CA ILE A 236 13.53 1.57 10.03
C ILE A 236 14.36 1.27 8.78
N TYR A 237 13.86 1.62 7.59
CA TYR A 237 14.58 1.51 6.33
C TYR A 237 14.07 2.55 5.34
N ASP A 238 15.00 3.14 4.59
CA ASP A 238 14.76 4.02 3.44
C ASP A 238 15.82 3.73 2.39
N GLY A 239 15.47 3.05 1.30
CA GLY A 239 16.43 2.63 0.29
C GLY A 239 15.83 1.83 -0.84
N LEU A 240 16.68 1.24 -1.68
CA LEU A 240 16.25 0.43 -2.80
C LEU A 240 15.56 -0.86 -2.33
N LEU A 241 14.54 -1.27 -3.08
CA LEU A 241 13.80 -2.49 -2.79
C LEU A 241 14.71 -3.73 -2.92
N ASP A 242 15.56 -3.77 -3.93
CA ASP A 242 16.46 -4.92 -4.16
C ASP A 242 17.42 -5.09 -2.99
N ASP A 243 18.01 -4.01 -2.48
CA ASP A 243 18.89 -4.06 -1.31
C ASP A 243 18.15 -4.59 -0.06
N LEU A 244 16.89 -4.19 0.13
CA LEU A 244 16.06 -4.72 1.21
C LEU A 244 15.83 -6.22 1.06
N LEU A 245 15.47 -6.66 -0.16
CA LEU A 245 15.17 -8.06 -0.44
C LEU A 245 16.43 -8.94 -0.31
N ASP A 246 17.56 -8.50 -0.84
CA ASP A 246 18.83 -9.23 -0.76
C ASP A 246 19.32 -9.39 0.69
N ARG A 247 19.11 -8.35 1.50
CA ARG A 247 19.57 -8.35 2.89
C ARG A 247 18.64 -9.12 3.83
N PHE A 248 17.32 -9.01 3.67
CA PHE A 248 16.33 -9.53 4.64
C PHE A 248 15.43 -10.64 4.11
N ALA A 249 15.39 -10.84 2.79
CA ALA A 249 14.65 -11.90 2.14
C ALA A 249 15.45 -12.52 0.98
N PRO A 250 16.67 -13.06 1.23
CA PRO A 250 17.51 -13.66 0.20
C PRO A 250 16.94 -14.98 -0.33
N TYR A 251 15.66 -15.24 -0.08
CA TYR A 251 14.94 -16.47 -0.45
C TYR A 251 13.59 -16.16 -1.08
N ARG A 252 13.02 -17.17 -1.73
CA ARG A 252 11.65 -17.21 -2.21
C ARG A 252 10.86 -18.27 -1.44
N GLN A 253 9.59 -18.04 -1.24
CA GLN A 253 8.68 -19.04 -0.72
C GLN A 253 8.17 -19.90 -1.88
N VAL A 254 8.42 -21.20 -1.80
CA VAL A 254 7.95 -22.20 -2.76
C VAL A 254 6.88 -23.03 -2.07
N LYS A 255 5.64 -22.84 -2.49
CA LYS A 255 4.50 -23.64 -2.05
C LYS A 255 4.31 -24.78 -3.02
N VAL A 256 4.36 -26.01 -2.53
CA VAL A 256 4.21 -27.22 -3.32
C VAL A 256 3.04 -28.03 -2.78
N GLU A 257 2.12 -28.43 -3.65
CA GLU A 257 1.09 -29.42 -3.34
C GLU A 257 1.54 -30.78 -3.90
N LEU A 258 1.75 -31.74 -3.00
CA LEU A 258 2.25 -33.07 -3.33
C LEU A 258 1.11 -34.07 -3.47
N ALA A 259 1.26 -35.05 -4.35
CA ALA A 259 0.29 -36.14 -4.47
C ALA A 259 0.23 -37.04 -3.22
N GLN A 260 1.32 -37.07 -2.43
CA GLN A 260 1.43 -37.81 -1.17
C GLN A 260 2.23 -37.00 -0.16
N ALA A 261 1.85 -37.09 1.12
CA ALA A 261 2.61 -36.44 2.19
C ALA A 261 4.00 -37.09 2.31
N LEU A 262 5.03 -36.28 2.41
CA LEU A 262 6.42 -36.69 2.58
C LEU A 262 6.92 -36.30 3.97
N SER A 263 7.97 -36.99 4.44
CA SER A 263 8.60 -36.65 5.71
C SER A 263 9.38 -35.32 5.59
N PRO A 264 9.50 -34.53 6.70
CA PRO A 264 10.30 -33.32 6.70
C PRO A 264 11.75 -33.51 6.27
N ASP A 265 12.34 -34.67 6.57
CA ASP A 265 13.74 -34.97 6.23
C ASP A 265 13.97 -35.02 4.70
N VAL A 266 13.02 -35.61 3.94
CA VAL A 266 13.08 -35.63 2.48
C VAL A 266 12.92 -34.23 1.88
N LEU A 267 12.07 -33.44 2.49
CA LEU A 267 11.78 -32.05 2.03
C LEU A 267 12.93 -31.10 2.33
N ALA A 268 13.69 -31.32 3.39
CA ALA A 268 14.85 -30.52 3.77
C ALA A 268 15.96 -30.49 2.70
N ASP A 269 16.03 -31.51 1.83
CA ASP A 269 16.96 -31.54 0.70
C ASP A 269 16.66 -30.48 -0.37
N PHE A 270 15.45 -29.93 -0.38
CA PHE A 270 15.00 -28.94 -1.36
C PHE A 270 14.99 -27.49 -0.81
N GLY A 271 15.08 -27.30 0.49
CA GLY A 271 15.09 -25.98 1.13
C GLY A 271 14.72 -26.07 2.60
N GLU A 272 14.73 -24.91 3.27
CA GLU A 272 14.26 -24.82 4.65
C GLU A 272 12.73 -25.02 4.68
N VAL A 273 12.26 -26.02 5.44
CA VAL A 273 10.83 -26.32 5.56
C VAL A 273 10.19 -25.33 6.52
N GLU A 274 9.37 -24.42 6.01
CA GLU A 274 8.65 -23.43 6.80
C GLU A 274 7.39 -24.04 7.46
N SER A 275 6.60 -24.78 6.68
CA SER A 275 5.40 -25.45 7.19
C SER A 275 5.00 -26.64 6.32
N ILE A 276 4.33 -27.62 6.95
CA ILE A 276 3.72 -28.77 6.29
C ILE A 276 2.27 -28.85 6.78
N GLN A 277 1.32 -28.85 5.85
CA GLN A 277 -0.11 -28.98 6.14
C GLN A 277 -0.71 -30.07 5.22
N GLY A 278 -0.65 -31.33 5.68
CA GLY A 278 -1.06 -32.48 4.86
C GLY A 278 -0.16 -32.69 3.64
N GLN A 279 -0.69 -32.41 2.45
CA GLN A 279 0.03 -32.49 1.17
C GLN A 279 0.62 -31.14 0.74
N GLU A 280 0.22 -30.05 1.38
CA GLU A 280 0.77 -28.72 1.14
C GLU A 280 2.05 -28.51 1.94
N VAL A 281 3.14 -28.16 1.25
CA VAL A 281 4.46 -27.88 1.82
C VAL A 281 4.89 -26.48 1.41
N ARG A 282 5.43 -25.71 2.36
CA ARG A 282 6.08 -24.44 2.09
C ARG A 282 7.56 -24.55 2.40
N LEU A 283 8.36 -24.21 1.41
CA LEU A 283 9.82 -24.22 1.46
C LEU A 283 10.34 -22.81 1.26
N LEU A 284 11.37 -22.45 2.02
CA LEU A 284 12.17 -21.25 1.78
C LEU A 284 13.41 -21.65 0.97
N VAL A 285 13.51 -21.14 -0.24
CA VAL A 285 14.57 -21.49 -1.18
C VAL A 285 15.38 -20.24 -1.50
N PRO A 286 16.73 -20.24 -1.32
CA PRO A 286 17.57 -19.13 -1.70
C PRO A 286 17.34 -18.70 -3.15
N ARG A 287 17.25 -17.38 -3.42
CA ARG A 287 16.93 -16.82 -4.76
C ARG A 287 17.88 -17.36 -5.83
N GLU A 288 19.18 -17.43 -5.53
CA GLU A 288 20.22 -17.95 -6.43
C GLU A 288 20.06 -19.43 -6.76
N LYS A 289 19.44 -20.23 -5.89
CA LYS A 289 19.22 -21.69 -6.08
C LYS A 289 17.82 -22.03 -6.57
N LEU A 290 16.93 -21.05 -6.72
CA LEU A 290 15.51 -21.25 -6.96
C LEU A 290 15.24 -22.12 -8.19
N THR A 291 15.79 -21.76 -9.36
CA THR A 291 15.55 -22.48 -10.62
C THR A 291 16.02 -23.94 -10.54
N ALA A 292 17.22 -24.17 -9.98
CA ALA A 292 17.77 -25.51 -9.82
C ALA A 292 16.92 -26.33 -8.83
N THR A 293 16.47 -25.74 -7.75
CA THR A 293 15.64 -26.41 -6.75
C THR A 293 14.25 -26.75 -7.31
N ILE A 294 13.59 -25.84 -8.03
CA ILE A 294 12.30 -26.12 -8.68
C ILE A 294 12.44 -27.27 -9.68
N SER A 295 13.49 -27.27 -10.51
CA SER A 295 13.74 -28.35 -11.46
C SER A 295 13.90 -29.70 -10.75
N ARG A 296 14.60 -29.75 -9.61
CA ARG A 296 14.75 -30.96 -8.80
C ARG A 296 13.42 -31.42 -8.17
N ILE A 297 12.64 -30.47 -7.63
CA ILE A 297 11.30 -30.74 -7.05
C ILE A 297 10.43 -31.43 -8.12
N LEU A 298 10.31 -30.82 -9.31
CA LEU A 298 9.49 -31.35 -10.40
C LEU A 298 9.99 -32.69 -10.96
N ALA A 299 11.30 -32.93 -10.92
CA ALA A 299 11.89 -34.19 -11.40
C ALA A 299 11.79 -35.35 -10.39
N GLN A 300 11.81 -35.06 -9.09
CA GLN A 300 11.95 -36.06 -8.04
C GLN A 300 10.69 -36.27 -7.22
N LEU A 301 9.78 -35.30 -7.20
CA LEU A 301 8.55 -35.39 -6.42
C LEU A 301 7.32 -35.41 -7.33
N GLN A 302 6.26 -36.06 -6.85
CA GLN A 302 4.96 -36.05 -7.53
C GLN A 302 4.20 -34.79 -7.13
N VAL A 303 4.40 -33.71 -7.90
CA VAL A 303 3.82 -32.39 -7.68
C VAL A 303 2.47 -32.29 -8.39
N GLN A 304 1.42 -31.86 -7.66
CA GLN A 304 0.12 -31.50 -8.21
C GLN A 304 0.03 -30.02 -8.58
N ASP A 305 0.54 -29.15 -7.70
CA ASP A 305 0.62 -27.71 -7.95
C ASP A 305 1.91 -27.14 -7.35
N LEU A 306 2.42 -26.06 -7.95
CA LEU A 306 3.60 -25.36 -7.49
C LEU A 306 3.42 -23.86 -7.69
N ASN A 307 3.60 -23.09 -6.62
CA ASN A 307 3.55 -21.65 -6.64
C ASN A 307 4.84 -21.08 -6.03
N VAL A 308 5.36 -20.02 -6.63
CA VAL A 308 6.53 -19.29 -6.15
C VAL A 308 6.15 -17.85 -5.88
N SER A 309 6.38 -17.39 -4.66
CA SER A 309 6.08 -16.02 -4.24
C SER A 309 7.24 -15.38 -3.47
N ASP A 310 7.25 -14.06 -3.41
CA ASP A 310 8.07 -13.37 -2.43
C ASP A 310 7.47 -13.55 -1.02
N PRO A 311 8.30 -13.54 0.03
CA PRO A 311 7.81 -13.59 1.39
C PRO A 311 6.93 -12.37 1.68
N PRO A 312 5.92 -12.50 2.56
CA PRO A 312 5.09 -11.37 2.99
C PRO A 312 5.93 -10.28 3.65
N VAL A 313 5.47 -9.01 3.55
CA VAL A 313 6.16 -7.87 4.17
C VAL A 313 6.35 -8.09 5.68
N GLU A 314 5.37 -8.68 6.34
CA GLU A 314 5.41 -8.99 7.77
C GLU A 314 6.56 -9.93 8.14
N GLU A 315 6.88 -10.88 7.28
CA GLU A 315 8.00 -11.80 7.49
C GLU A 315 9.34 -11.10 7.30
N ILE A 316 9.48 -10.27 6.28
CA ILE A 316 10.67 -9.43 6.05
C ILE A 316 10.91 -8.53 7.26
N VAL A 317 9.86 -7.87 7.73
CA VAL A 317 9.88 -7.04 8.95
C VAL A 317 10.28 -7.87 10.17
N GLY A 318 9.69 -9.07 10.36
CA GLY A 318 10.01 -9.97 11.48
C GLY A 318 11.49 -10.36 11.52
N ARG A 319 12.07 -10.71 10.37
CA ARG A 319 13.50 -11.06 10.25
C ARG A 319 14.43 -9.88 10.48
N LEU A 320 14.06 -8.69 10.01
CA LEU A 320 14.81 -7.46 10.29
C LEU A 320 14.97 -7.21 11.79
N PHE A 321 13.94 -7.57 12.60
CA PHE A 321 14.03 -7.46 14.06
C PHE A 321 14.80 -8.59 14.73
N GLN A 322 14.81 -9.80 14.15
CA GLN A 322 15.57 -10.93 14.68
C GLN A 322 17.08 -10.78 14.43
N THR A 323 17.46 -10.22 13.30
CA THR A 323 18.87 -10.01 12.92
C THR A 323 19.49 -8.75 13.54
N GLY A 324 18.70 -7.95 14.26
CA GLY A 324 19.14 -6.76 14.97
C GLY A 324 19.59 -5.63 14.07
N LYS A 325 18.84 -4.55 14.06
CA LYS A 325 19.07 -3.22 13.46
C LYS A 325 19.74 -3.22 12.07
N ALA A 326 19.03 -2.63 11.12
CA ALA A 326 19.68 -2.08 9.95
C ALA A 326 20.68 -1.00 10.41
N ASP A 327 21.96 -1.32 10.42
CA ASP A 327 23.04 -0.33 10.50
C ASP A 327 23.07 0.49 9.21
#